data_9c20cf99bb4c011f8be96a2eb17e2d85
#
_entry.id   9c20cf99bb4c011f8be96a2eb17e2d85
#
_cell.length_a   1.000
_cell.length_b   1.000
_cell.length_c   1.000
_cell.angle_alpha   90.00
_cell.angle_beta   90.00
_cell.angle_gamma   90.00
#
_symmetry.space_group_name_H-M   'P 1'
#
loop_
_entity.id
_entity.type
_entity.pdbx_description
1 polymer ?
#
loop_
_entity_poly.entity_id
_entity_poly.type
_entity_poly.pdbx_seq_one_letter_code
_entity_poly.pdbx_strand_id
1 'polypeptide(L)'
;MRFTSFRPFAGITLNIVIIVLVTVGAGALAVAADLPAVTKAPPPDSGRLWVEFDYLAWTVKGDKLPPLVTTSPPGTPQVQAGVLGAPGASVLFGDSTVNDEWRSGLRARMGYWFDSRRRIGIEGSFFGLEQASTEFNAGSAGTPILARPFFDALANQQSAALSAFPGLVAGSVNINETSRFLGADALYRQQIGSWGSEHFSVLIGYRYLHSSDKLGIATTATVTLVGGGVPVGTTFNVSDSFNATSNFHGLDLGIIGEFTQGPWLLEWRAKVALGANFNEAQINGSTTTISGGATATLPGGLLALSSNAGSYSQTRFAVVPEIALKVGYQFAPGWRIMGGYDLIYWTGVQRTGNLIDTTVNPNLLPPSTGLGGPQRPQFQFNRHRSWPRVSALA
;
A
#
# COMPACT_ATOMS: atom_id res chain seq x y z
N MET A 1 -36.95 20.61 -25.67
CA MET A 1 -36.14 21.10 -24.55
C MET A 1 -35.72 19.90 -23.72
N ARG A 2 -34.47 19.46 -23.84
CA ARG A 2 -33.91 18.36 -23.03
C ARG A 2 -33.01 18.97 -21.96
N PHE A 3 -33.40 18.80 -20.71
CA PHE A 3 -32.57 19.15 -19.57
C PHE A 3 -31.51 18.09 -19.38
N THR A 4 -30.23 18.46 -19.54
CA THR A 4 -29.06 17.65 -19.17
C THR A 4 -28.81 17.80 -17.67
N SER A 5 -28.94 16.68 -16.95
CA SER A 5 -28.65 16.61 -15.52
C SER A 5 -27.13 16.70 -15.27
N PHE A 6 -26.73 17.76 -14.58
CA PHE A 6 -25.41 17.86 -13.95
C PHE A 6 -25.30 16.83 -12.82
N ARG A 7 -24.33 15.92 -12.89
CA ARG A 7 -23.93 15.10 -11.77
C ARG A 7 -23.03 15.94 -10.85
N PRO A 8 -23.31 16.01 -9.53
CA PRO A 8 -22.41 16.69 -8.60
C PRO A 8 -21.12 15.87 -8.45
N PHE A 9 -20.00 16.59 -8.50
CA PHE A 9 -18.68 16.09 -8.10
C PHE A 9 -18.76 15.57 -6.66
N ALA A 10 -18.29 14.34 -6.43
CA ALA A 10 -18.19 13.74 -5.11
C ALA A 10 -17.36 14.63 -4.19
N GLY A 11 -17.96 15.03 -3.07
CA GLY A 11 -17.41 15.97 -2.12
C GLY A 11 -16.10 15.46 -1.49
N ILE A 12 -15.13 16.35 -1.46
CA ILE A 12 -13.96 16.23 -0.60
C ILE A 12 -14.44 16.50 0.82
N THR A 13 -14.58 15.45 1.63
CA THR A 13 -14.84 15.59 3.07
C THR A 13 -13.53 15.97 3.74
N LEU A 14 -13.41 17.24 4.14
CA LEU A 14 -12.29 17.75 4.92
C LEU A 14 -12.52 17.34 6.39
N ASN A 15 -11.93 16.24 6.83
CA ASN A 15 -11.88 15.87 8.23
C ASN A 15 -10.63 16.49 8.86
N ILE A 16 -10.82 17.51 9.69
CA ILE A 16 -9.73 18.13 10.46
C ILE A 16 -9.51 17.26 11.71
N VAL A 17 -8.45 16.49 11.71
CA VAL A 17 -7.94 15.80 12.90
C VAL A 17 -6.81 16.66 13.47
N ILE A 18 -6.98 17.18 14.68
CA ILE A 18 -5.93 17.94 15.39
C ILE A 18 -4.95 16.93 15.96
N ILE A 19 -3.75 16.87 15.39
CA ILE A 19 -2.65 16.01 15.85
C ILE A 19 -1.65 16.88 16.60
N VAL A 20 -1.33 16.48 17.84
CA VAL A 20 -0.37 17.16 18.72
C VAL A 20 1.03 16.67 18.40
N LEU A 21 1.87 17.56 17.93
CA LEU A 21 3.29 17.35 17.61
C LEU A 21 4.17 18.09 18.60
N VAL A 22 5.19 17.47 19.14
CA VAL A 22 6.17 18.10 20.02
C VAL A 22 7.51 18.19 19.30
N THR A 23 7.97 19.41 18.98
CA THR A 23 9.32 19.65 18.48
C THR A 23 10.24 20.02 19.63
N VAL A 24 11.36 19.29 19.79
CA VAL A 24 12.37 19.55 20.82
C VAL A 24 13.51 20.38 20.21
N GLY A 25 13.60 21.64 20.59
CA GLY A 25 14.80 22.45 20.33
C GLY A 25 15.83 22.21 21.43
N ALA A 26 17.03 21.75 21.10
CA ALA A 26 18.12 21.61 22.07
C ALA A 26 18.59 22.99 22.51
N GLY A 27 18.06 23.48 23.64
CA GLY A 27 18.53 24.67 24.32
C GLY A 27 19.69 24.33 25.27
N ALA A 28 20.84 24.96 25.13
CA ALA A 28 21.94 24.85 26.06
C ALA A 28 21.56 25.51 27.41
N LEU A 29 21.82 24.81 28.53
CA LEU A 29 21.72 25.33 29.88
C LEU A 29 22.74 26.47 30.07
N ALA A 30 22.28 27.70 30.25
CA ALA A 30 23.09 28.82 30.68
C ALA A 30 22.87 29.10 32.18
N VAL A 31 23.91 29.04 32.94
CA VAL A 31 23.97 29.45 34.38
C VAL A 31 24.00 30.97 34.44
N ALA A 32 23.13 31.57 35.25
CA ALA A 32 23.01 33.00 35.45
C ALA A 32 24.12 33.54 36.38
N ALA A 33 24.73 34.65 36.03
CA ALA A 33 25.43 35.57 36.92
C ALA A 33 25.24 37.03 36.48
N ASP A 34 24.81 37.81 37.43
CA ASP A 34 24.63 39.27 37.66
C ASP A 34 24.76 40.30 36.52
N LEU A 35 23.78 41.24 36.60
CA LEU A 35 23.53 42.47 35.85
C LEU A 35 24.56 43.58 36.05
N PRO A 36 24.74 44.60 35.13
CA PRO A 36 23.69 45.48 34.62
C PRO A 36 23.90 45.96 33.18
N ALA A 37 22.89 46.64 32.68
CA ALA A 37 22.75 47.48 31.50
C ALA A 37 21.97 46.87 30.35
N VAL A 38 20.80 47.48 30.14
CA VAL A 38 19.88 47.28 29.02
C VAL A 38 20.58 47.61 27.69
N THR A 39 21.21 46.62 27.13
CA THR A 39 21.39 46.52 25.70
C THR A 39 20.45 45.41 25.23
N LYS A 40 19.60 45.71 24.22
CA LYS A 40 18.70 44.77 23.60
C LYS A 40 19.52 43.52 23.25
N ALA A 41 19.42 42.49 24.11
CA ALA A 41 20.15 41.26 23.92
C ALA A 41 19.79 40.70 22.53
N PRO A 42 20.76 40.23 21.75
CA PRO A 42 20.44 39.47 20.56
C PRO A 42 19.52 38.31 20.97
N PRO A 43 18.56 37.90 20.12
CA PRO A 43 17.70 36.77 20.45
C PRO A 43 18.59 35.60 20.86
N PRO A 44 18.17 34.82 21.89
CA PRO A 44 18.98 33.71 22.41
C PRO A 44 19.42 32.85 21.24
N ASP A 45 20.68 32.47 21.24
CA ASP A 45 21.35 31.69 20.20
C ASP A 45 20.51 30.44 19.94
N SER A 46 19.61 30.55 18.96
CA SER A 46 18.66 29.50 18.65
C SER A 46 19.50 28.36 18.05
N GLY A 47 19.56 27.24 18.74
CA GLY A 47 20.40 26.10 18.42
C GLY A 47 20.45 25.78 16.93
N ARG A 48 21.63 25.44 16.46
CA ARG A 48 21.84 25.06 15.05
C ARG A 48 21.18 23.73 14.72
N LEU A 49 21.01 22.87 15.73
CA LEU A 49 20.33 21.58 15.61
C LEU A 49 18.85 21.74 15.95
N TRP A 50 18.00 21.12 15.16
CA TRP A 50 16.58 20.97 15.43
C TRP A 50 16.12 19.55 15.14
N VAL A 51 15.10 19.10 15.85
CA VAL A 51 14.48 17.79 15.69
C VAL A 51 12.97 17.96 15.75
N GLU A 52 12.25 17.22 14.94
CA GLU A 52 10.80 17.19 14.88
C GLU A 52 10.32 15.74 14.83
N PHE A 53 9.28 15.43 15.61
CA PHE A 53 8.60 14.14 15.58
C PHE A 53 7.14 14.35 15.26
N ASP A 54 6.67 13.68 14.22
CA ASP A 54 5.27 13.70 13.79
C ASP A 54 4.62 12.34 14.08
N TYR A 55 3.45 12.36 14.70
CA TYR A 55 2.52 11.24 14.59
C TYR A 55 1.75 11.38 13.29
N LEU A 56 1.70 10.31 12.50
CA LEU A 56 1.04 10.29 11.21
C LEU A 56 -0.28 9.51 11.32
N ALA A 57 -1.36 10.12 10.84
CA ALA A 57 -2.58 9.42 10.50
C ALA A 57 -2.77 9.54 8.98
N TRP A 58 -2.38 8.50 8.24
CA TRP A 58 -2.33 8.55 6.78
C TRP A 58 -3.24 7.50 6.16
N THR A 59 -3.85 7.85 5.01
CA THR A 59 -4.45 6.88 4.10
C THR A 59 -3.49 6.63 2.94
N VAL A 60 -3.32 5.37 2.58
CA VAL A 60 -2.59 4.97 1.38
C VAL A 60 -3.61 4.40 0.41
N LYS A 61 -3.52 4.75 -0.88
CA LYS A 61 -4.39 4.13 -1.87
C LYS A 61 -4.26 2.61 -1.79
N GLY A 62 -5.38 1.94 -1.50
CA GLY A 62 -5.44 0.51 -1.36
C GLY A 62 -5.20 -0.25 -2.67
N ASP A 63 -5.13 -1.56 -2.59
CA ASP A 63 -4.99 -2.46 -3.73
C ASP A 63 -6.36 -2.92 -4.23
N LYS A 64 -6.60 -2.84 -5.53
CA LYS A 64 -7.82 -3.32 -6.15
C LYS A 64 -7.64 -4.79 -6.53
N LEU A 65 -8.28 -5.68 -5.78
CA LEU A 65 -8.27 -7.11 -6.04
C LEU A 65 -9.38 -7.52 -7.01
N PRO A 66 -9.15 -8.49 -7.91
CA PRO A 66 -10.23 -9.12 -8.67
C PRO A 66 -11.10 -9.98 -7.74
N PRO A 67 -12.28 -10.47 -8.19
CA PRO A 67 -13.05 -11.46 -7.44
C PRO A 67 -12.19 -12.70 -7.13
N LEU A 68 -12.02 -13.05 -5.85
CA LEU A 68 -11.16 -14.15 -5.41
C LEU A 68 -11.94 -15.29 -4.76
N VAL A 69 -13.07 -14.98 -4.11
CA VAL A 69 -13.98 -15.97 -3.50
C VAL A 69 -15.41 -15.64 -3.82
N THR A 70 -16.16 -16.65 -4.22
CA THR A 70 -17.58 -16.56 -4.54
C THR A 70 -18.39 -17.61 -3.80
N THR A 71 -19.71 -17.37 -3.73
CA THR A 71 -20.70 -18.32 -3.23
C THR A 71 -21.89 -18.37 -4.19
N SER A 72 -22.75 -19.37 -3.99
CA SER A 72 -24.02 -19.53 -4.69
C SER A 72 -25.09 -20.07 -3.74
N PRO A 73 -26.39 -19.86 -4.03
CA PRO A 73 -27.50 -20.41 -3.24
C PRO A 73 -27.45 -21.94 -3.15
N PRO A 74 -27.98 -22.53 -2.06
CA PRO A 74 -28.17 -23.97 -1.98
C PRO A 74 -29.02 -24.47 -3.17
N GLY A 75 -28.66 -25.65 -3.71
CA GLY A 75 -29.32 -26.24 -4.87
C GLY A 75 -28.84 -25.73 -6.23
N THR A 76 -27.87 -24.80 -6.26
CA THR A 76 -27.21 -24.40 -7.53
C THR A 76 -26.52 -25.63 -8.15
N PRO A 77 -26.74 -25.93 -9.45
CA PRO A 77 -26.02 -27.00 -10.14
C PRO A 77 -24.50 -26.81 -10.05
N GLN A 78 -23.76 -27.90 -9.89
CA GLN A 78 -22.31 -27.90 -9.71
C GLN A 78 -21.56 -27.05 -10.75
N VAL A 79 -21.98 -27.14 -12.03
CA VAL A 79 -21.37 -26.42 -13.17
C VAL A 79 -21.58 -24.92 -13.15
N GLN A 80 -22.50 -24.43 -12.32
CA GLN A 80 -22.81 -23.01 -12.14
C GLN A 80 -22.40 -22.48 -10.78
N ALA A 81 -21.99 -23.36 -9.88
CA ALA A 81 -21.70 -23.03 -8.49
C ALA A 81 -20.45 -22.14 -8.35
N GLY A 82 -20.64 -20.94 -7.84
CA GLY A 82 -19.59 -19.92 -7.67
C GLY A 82 -19.10 -19.27 -8.97
N VAL A 83 -19.71 -19.60 -10.11
CA VAL A 83 -19.33 -19.02 -11.41
C VAL A 83 -19.83 -17.59 -11.52
N LEU A 84 -18.94 -16.65 -11.84
CA LEU A 84 -19.27 -15.23 -12.01
C LEU A 84 -20.30 -15.05 -13.14
N GLY A 85 -21.37 -14.30 -12.86
CA GLY A 85 -22.47 -14.08 -13.79
C GLY A 85 -23.53 -15.18 -13.80
N ALA A 86 -23.33 -16.32 -13.12
CA ALA A 86 -24.38 -17.31 -12.93
C ALA A 86 -25.48 -16.80 -11.98
N PRO A 87 -26.74 -17.24 -12.16
CA PRO A 87 -27.85 -16.81 -11.32
C PRO A 87 -27.57 -17.06 -9.83
N GLY A 88 -27.69 -16.01 -9.00
CA GLY A 88 -27.49 -16.08 -7.56
C GLY A 88 -26.03 -16.18 -7.09
N ALA A 89 -25.05 -16.25 -7.98
CA ALA A 89 -23.67 -16.18 -7.60
C ALA A 89 -23.31 -14.78 -7.07
N SER A 90 -22.58 -14.73 -5.96
CA SER A 90 -22.12 -13.48 -5.36
C SER A 90 -20.66 -13.57 -4.91
N VAL A 91 -19.97 -12.43 -4.93
CA VAL A 91 -18.59 -12.31 -4.48
C VAL A 91 -18.57 -12.18 -2.96
N LEU A 92 -17.81 -13.04 -2.28
CA LEU A 92 -17.57 -12.98 -0.84
C LEU A 92 -16.33 -12.16 -0.52
N PHE A 93 -15.28 -12.24 -1.37
CA PHE A 93 -14.05 -11.49 -1.21
C PHE A 93 -13.41 -11.15 -2.56
N GLY A 94 -12.86 -9.93 -2.66
CA GLY A 94 -12.35 -9.34 -3.89
C GLY A 94 -13.40 -8.46 -4.58
N ASP A 95 -13.15 -8.08 -5.84
CA ASP A 95 -13.88 -7.05 -6.59
C ASP A 95 -13.99 -5.71 -5.85
N SER A 96 -13.06 -5.47 -4.95
CA SER A 96 -13.01 -4.32 -4.05
C SER A 96 -11.59 -3.83 -3.86
N THR A 97 -11.46 -2.64 -3.28
CA THR A 97 -10.19 -2.11 -2.82
C THR A 97 -9.98 -2.53 -1.36
N VAL A 98 -8.78 -3.00 -1.04
CA VAL A 98 -8.38 -3.41 0.29
C VAL A 98 -7.21 -2.56 0.79
N ASN A 99 -6.99 -2.50 2.11
CA ASN A 99 -5.88 -1.76 2.74
C ASN A 99 -5.85 -0.25 2.40
N ASP A 100 -7.02 0.39 2.24
CA ASP A 100 -7.18 1.83 2.01
C ASP A 100 -7.61 2.60 3.28
N GLU A 101 -7.62 1.95 4.43
CA GLU A 101 -7.96 2.52 5.71
C GLU A 101 -6.88 3.47 6.25
N TRP A 102 -7.24 4.23 7.28
CA TRP A 102 -6.29 5.06 8.02
C TRP A 102 -5.25 4.19 8.73
N ARG A 103 -3.98 4.58 8.59
CA ARG A 103 -2.84 3.92 9.22
C ARG A 103 -2.12 4.88 10.13
N SER A 104 -1.78 4.41 11.31
CA SER A 104 -0.86 5.10 12.22
C SER A 104 0.57 5.02 11.68
N GLY A 105 1.36 6.04 11.98
CA GLY A 105 2.76 6.07 11.63
C GLY A 105 3.52 7.12 12.41
N LEU A 106 4.82 7.10 12.21
CA LEU A 106 5.74 8.07 12.81
C LEU A 106 6.64 8.66 11.73
N ARG A 107 6.95 9.95 11.88
CA ARG A 107 7.99 10.61 11.12
C ARG A 107 8.96 11.30 12.10
N ALA A 108 10.23 11.08 11.89
CA ALA A 108 11.29 11.84 12.52
C ALA A 108 11.97 12.72 11.47
N ARG A 109 12.17 13.98 11.80
CA ARG A 109 12.89 14.93 10.97
C ARG A 109 13.94 15.61 11.80
N MET A 110 15.15 15.78 11.27
CA MET A 110 16.24 16.48 11.94
C MET A 110 16.98 17.35 10.94
N GLY A 111 17.54 18.43 11.43
CA GLY A 111 18.33 19.29 10.59
C GLY A 111 19.39 20.08 11.39
N TYR A 112 20.41 20.50 10.66
CA TYR A 112 21.51 21.27 11.19
C TYR A 112 21.80 22.49 10.32
N TRP A 113 21.87 23.67 10.94
CA TRP A 113 22.23 24.91 10.29
C TRP A 113 23.74 25.16 10.42
N PHE A 114 24.41 25.39 9.30
CA PHE A 114 25.85 25.64 9.29
C PHE A 114 26.19 27.06 9.75
N ASP A 115 25.28 28.01 9.57
CA ASP A 115 25.47 29.39 9.99
C ASP A 115 24.43 29.84 11.03
N SER A 116 24.80 30.83 11.85
CA SER A 116 23.95 31.41 12.89
C SER A 116 22.72 32.16 12.32
N ARG A 117 22.77 32.56 11.05
CA ARG A 117 21.67 33.23 10.36
C ARG A 117 20.69 32.22 9.73
N ARG A 118 20.93 30.93 9.90
CA ARG A 118 20.10 29.82 9.37
C ARG A 118 19.87 29.90 7.85
N ARG A 119 20.89 30.31 7.10
CA ARG A 119 20.80 30.45 5.64
C ARG A 119 21.11 29.15 4.93
N ILE A 120 22.03 28.36 5.48
CA ILE A 120 22.51 27.13 4.87
C ILE A 120 22.46 26.01 5.89
N GLY A 121 21.88 24.89 5.53
CA GLY A 121 21.76 23.72 6.40
C GLY A 121 21.57 22.43 5.64
N ILE A 122 21.46 21.37 6.39
CA ILE A 122 21.04 20.05 5.93
C ILE A 122 19.85 19.59 6.77
N GLU A 123 18.96 18.85 6.15
CA GLU A 123 17.88 18.17 6.87
C GLU A 123 17.73 16.75 6.35
N GLY A 124 17.30 15.84 7.23
CA GLY A 124 16.94 14.48 6.88
C GLY A 124 15.63 14.11 7.52
N SER A 125 14.88 13.27 6.85
CA SER A 125 13.63 12.71 7.38
C SER A 125 13.57 11.22 7.16
N PHE A 126 12.82 10.56 8.05
CA PHE A 126 12.42 9.18 7.92
C PHE A 126 10.98 9.06 8.39
N PHE A 127 10.15 8.35 7.65
CA PHE A 127 8.81 7.99 8.08
C PHE A 127 8.51 6.52 7.82
N GLY A 128 7.64 5.95 8.64
CA GLY A 128 7.10 4.63 8.45
C GLY A 128 5.66 4.56 8.92
N LEU A 129 4.83 3.85 8.16
CA LEU A 129 3.46 3.56 8.54
C LEU A 129 3.35 2.15 9.09
N GLU A 130 2.41 1.96 10.00
CA GLU A 130 1.97 0.65 10.44
C GLU A 130 1.57 -0.22 9.23
N GLN A 131 1.89 -1.51 9.31
CA GLN A 131 1.47 -2.47 8.29
C GLN A 131 -0.05 -2.59 8.30
N ALA A 132 -0.68 -2.35 7.14
CA ALA A 132 -2.09 -2.71 6.97
C ALA A 132 -2.19 -4.20 6.63
N SER A 133 -3.29 -4.82 7.08
CA SER A 133 -3.60 -6.22 6.82
C SER A 133 -5.10 -6.39 6.63
N THR A 134 -5.48 -7.02 5.52
CA THR A 134 -6.85 -7.45 5.26
C THR A 134 -6.89 -8.96 5.20
N GLU A 135 -7.74 -9.57 6.02
CA GLU A 135 -7.89 -11.01 6.13
C GLU A 135 -9.31 -11.45 5.77
N PHE A 136 -9.41 -12.58 5.10
CA PHE A 136 -10.68 -13.27 4.82
C PHE A 136 -10.53 -14.74 5.12
N ASN A 137 -11.46 -15.28 5.91
CA ASN A 137 -11.49 -16.67 6.29
C ASN A 137 -12.92 -17.21 6.16
N ALA A 138 -13.09 -18.26 5.36
CA ALA A 138 -14.36 -18.95 5.22
C ALA A 138 -14.16 -20.45 5.13
N GLY A 139 -14.99 -21.21 5.86
CA GLY A 139 -15.00 -22.67 5.83
C GLY A 139 -16.42 -23.21 5.71
N SER A 140 -16.58 -24.35 5.04
CA SER A 140 -17.88 -24.97 4.83
C SER A 140 -17.77 -26.49 4.66
N ALA A 141 -18.76 -27.22 5.18
CA ALA A 141 -18.95 -28.64 4.90
C ALA A 141 -19.72 -28.91 3.59
N GLY A 142 -19.86 -27.86 2.76
CA GLY A 142 -20.58 -27.89 1.48
C GLY A 142 -21.70 -26.85 1.40
N THR A 143 -22.22 -26.37 2.52
CA THR A 143 -23.21 -25.30 2.62
C THR A 143 -22.74 -24.34 3.72
N PRO A 144 -22.51 -23.03 3.38
CA PRO A 144 -22.61 -22.41 2.06
C PRO A 144 -21.62 -22.97 1.03
N ILE A 145 -21.95 -22.84 -0.26
CA ILE A 145 -21.02 -23.15 -1.35
C ILE A 145 -19.86 -22.16 -1.31
N LEU A 146 -18.62 -22.66 -1.41
CA LEU A 146 -17.43 -21.83 -1.52
C LEU A 146 -16.68 -22.19 -2.79
N ALA A 147 -16.31 -21.17 -3.57
CA ALA A 147 -15.60 -21.36 -4.82
C ALA A 147 -14.62 -20.21 -5.10
N ARG A 148 -13.63 -20.49 -5.92
CA ARG A 148 -12.68 -19.48 -6.45
C ARG A 148 -12.96 -19.31 -7.95
N PRO A 149 -13.44 -18.13 -8.36
CA PRO A 149 -13.80 -17.87 -9.74
C PRO A 149 -12.58 -17.65 -10.61
N PHE A 150 -12.66 -18.05 -11.87
CA PHE A 150 -11.68 -17.76 -12.92
C PHE A 150 -12.32 -17.79 -14.30
N PHE A 151 -11.66 -17.25 -15.31
CA PHE A 151 -12.05 -17.37 -16.69
C PHE A 151 -11.31 -18.55 -17.32
N ASP A 152 -12.04 -19.56 -17.80
CA ASP A 152 -11.48 -20.72 -18.47
C ASP A 152 -11.02 -20.34 -19.89
N ALA A 153 -9.73 -20.38 -20.11
CA ALA A 153 -9.10 -20.01 -21.39
C ALA A 153 -9.33 -21.03 -22.51
N LEU A 154 -9.70 -22.26 -22.18
CA LEU A 154 -10.02 -23.32 -23.16
C LEU A 154 -11.48 -23.27 -23.58
N ALA A 155 -12.37 -23.22 -22.59
CA ALA A 155 -13.80 -23.15 -22.83
C ALA A 155 -14.29 -21.75 -23.20
N ASN A 156 -13.44 -20.71 -23.04
CA ASN A 156 -13.74 -19.30 -23.29
C ASN A 156 -14.99 -18.82 -22.52
N GLN A 157 -15.08 -19.19 -21.25
CA GLN A 157 -16.22 -18.87 -20.38
C GLN A 157 -15.79 -18.70 -18.91
N GLN A 158 -16.67 -18.10 -18.10
CA GLN A 158 -16.48 -18.06 -16.66
C GLN A 158 -16.60 -19.47 -16.07
N SER A 159 -15.76 -19.77 -15.08
CA SER A 159 -15.70 -21.03 -14.35
C SER A 159 -15.35 -20.80 -12.89
N ALA A 160 -15.41 -21.82 -12.07
CA ALA A 160 -15.01 -21.73 -10.67
C ALA A 160 -14.43 -23.05 -10.14
N ALA A 161 -13.36 -22.96 -9.35
CA ALA A 161 -12.82 -24.08 -8.60
C ALA A 161 -13.56 -24.19 -7.25
N LEU A 162 -14.25 -25.30 -7.01
CA LEU A 162 -15.04 -25.54 -5.81
C LEU A 162 -14.12 -25.84 -4.62
N SER A 163 -14.26 -25.06 -3.57
CA SER A 163 -13.61 -25.32 -2.26
C SER A 163 -14.55 -26.04 -1.30
N ALA A 164 -15.86 -25.76 -1.38
CA ALA A 164 -16.91 -26.49 -0.67
C ALA A 164 -18.18 -26.55 -1.50
N PHE A 165 -18.76 -27.76 -1.61
CA PHE A 165 -20.00 -28.03 -2.34
C PHE A 165 -20.73 -29.23 -1.73
N PRO A 166 -22.08 -29.20 -1.56
CA PRO A 166 -22.86 -30.25 -0.92
C PRO A 166 -22.60 -31.64 -1.50
N GLY A 167 -22.21 -32.60 -0.64
CA GLY A 167 -21.99 -33.97 -1.04
C GLY A 167 -20.78 -34.26 -1.95
N LEU A 168 -20.00 -33.24 -2.30
CA LEU A 168 -18.84 -33.36 -3.17
C LEU A 168 -17.53 -33.07 -2.43
N VAL A 169 -17.46 -31.91 -1.80
CA VAL A 169 -16.23 -31.41 -1.17
C VAL A 169 -16.57 -30.49 0.01
N ALA A 170 -15.80 -30.63 1.10
CA ALA A 170 -15.81 -29.74 2.24
C ALA A 170 -14.45 -29.05 2.32
N GLY A 171 -14.43 -27.76 2.68
CA GLY A 171 -13.15 -27.06 2.72
C GLY A 171 -13.23 -25.61 3.18
N SER A 172 -12.12 -24.90 2.99
CA SER A 172 -11.95 -23.53 3.43
C SER A 172 -11.14 -22.71 2.44
N VAL A 173 -11.31 -21.39 2.50
CA VAL A 173 -10.48 -20.41 1.79
C VAL A 173 -10.02 -19.39 2.80
N ASN A 174 -8.70 -19.19 2.88
CA ASN A 174 -8.05 -18.18 3.71
C ASN A 174 -7.27 -17.24 2.80
N ILE A 175 -7.49 -15.94 2.96
CA ILE A 175 -6.79 -14.89 2.20
C ILE A 175 -6.21 -13.92 3.19
N ASN A 176 -4.95 -13.55 2.99
CA ASN A 176 -4.28 -12.50 3.75
C ASN A 176 -3.55 -11.58 2.78
N GLU A 177 -3.85 -10.29 2.85
CA GLU A 177 -3.13 -9.26 2.11
C GLU A 177 -2.54 -8.25 3.09
N THR A 178 -1.24 -7.98 2.95
CA THR A 178 -0.50 -7.03 3.78
C THR A 178 0.14 -5.96 2.93
N SER A 179 0.19 -4.72 3.46
CA SER A 179 0.79 -3.57 2.79
C SER A 179 1.67 -2.78 3.75
N ARG A 180 2.90 -2.44 3.30
CA ARG A 180 3.88 -1.62 4.03
C ARG A 180 4.29 -0.42 3.20
N PHE A 181 4.50 0.71 3.87
CA PHE A 181 4.98 1.92 3.24
C PHE A 181 5.92 2.69 4.18
N LEU A 182 7.10 3.05 3.68
CA LEU A 182 8.08 3.85 4.40
C LEU A 182 8.88 4.74 3.42
N GLY A 183 9.54 5.75 3.96
CA GLY A 183 10.38 6.63 3.16
C GLY A 183 11.41 7.39 3.99
N ALA A 184 12.41 7.88 3.28
CA ALA A 184 13.47 8.72 3.84
C ALA A 184 13.93 9.75 2.81
N ASP A 185 14.36 10.91 3.29
CA ASP A 185 15.06 11.89 2.48
C ASP A 185 16.25 12.51 3.21
N ALA A 186 17.20 13.02 2.44
CA ALA A 186 18.32 13.80 2.91
C ALA A 186 18.52 14.99 1.97
N LEU A 187 18.39 16.22 2.50
CA LEU A 187 18.27 17.44 1.74
C LEU A 187 19.27 18.48 2.20
N TYR A 188 19.92 19.14 1.27
CA TYR A 188 20.55 20.44 1.46
C TYR A 188 19.46 21.51 1.43
N ARG A 189 19.51 22.46 2.36
CA ARG A 189 18.58 23.55 2.49
C ARG A 189 19.31 24.89 2.40
N GLN A 190 18.84 25.76 1.51
CA GLN A 190 19.39 27.11 1.37
C GLN A 190 18.28 28.15 1.38
N GLN A 191 18.34 29.09 2.29
CA GLN A 191 17.47 30.26 2.29
C GLN A 191 17.82 31.15 1.12
N ILE A 192 16.84 31.48 0.30
CA ILE A 192 17.01 32.31 -0.91
C ILE A 192 16.42 33.72 -0.76
N GLY A 193 15.56 33.91 0.24
CA GLY A 193 14.93 35.21 0.48
C GLY A 193 14.26 35.29 1.83
N SER A 194 14.11 36.53 2.30
CA SER A 194 13.29 36.85 3.47
C SER A 194 12.56 38.17 3.20
N TRP A 195 11.26 38.23 3.57
CA TRP A 195 10.45 39.45 3.44
C TRP A 195 9.66 39.61 4.74
N GLY A 196 10.10 40.54 5.58
CA GLY A 196 9.53 40.69 6.91
C GLY A 196 9.69 39.43 7.75
N SER A 197 8.57 38.80 8.09
CA SER A 197 8.52 37.55 8.87
C SER A 197 8.48 36.27 7.99
N GLU A 198 8.58 36.44 6.69
CA GLU A 198 8.57 35.34 5.73
C GLU A 198 9.97 34.90 5.36
N HIS A 199 10.21 33.58 5.32
CA HIS A 199 11.46 32.99 4.91
C HIS A 199 11.22 31.96 3.82
N PHE A 200 11.97 32.04 2.72
CA PHE A 200 11.90 31.09 1.62
C PHE A 200 13.21 30.34 1.48
N SER A 201 13.12 29.03 1.37
CA SER A 201 14.30 28.16 1.19
C SER A 201 14.07 27.21 0.02
N VAL A 202 15.14 26.89 -0.69
CA VAL A 202 15.19 25.79 -1.66
C VAL A 202 15.79 24.56 -1.02
N LEU A 203 15.32 23.42 -1.50
CA LEU A 203 15.76 22.10 -1.10
C LEU A 203 16.31 21.35 -2.29
N ILE A 204 17.41 20.64 -2.12
CA ILE A 204 17.95 19.71 -3.09
C ILE A 204 18.58 18.53 -2.39
N GLY A 205 18.30 17.32 -2.82
CA GLY A 205 18.90 16.14 -2.19
C GLY A 205 18.38 14.84 -2.76
N TYR A 206 18.30 13.83 -1.92
CA TYR A 206 17.96 12.49 -2.30
C TYR A 206 16.73 12.00 -1.54
N ARG A 207 15.88 11.23 -2.24
CA ARG A 207 14.70 10.58 -1.68
C ARG A 207 14.71 9.09 -1.95
N TYR A 208 14.36 8.32 -0.93
CA TYR A 208 14.05 6.92 -0.97
C TYR A 208 12.61 6.68 -0.53
N LEU A 209 11.85 5.85 -1.27
CA LEU A 209 10.56 5.34 -0.84
C LEU A 209 10.52 3.82 -1.07
N HIS A 210 9.83 3.13 -0.17
CA HIS A 210 9.62 1.69 -0.24
C HIS A 210 8.15 1.35 -0.01
N SER A 211 7.58 0.55 -0.92
CA SER A 211 6.26 -0.06 -0.79
C SER A 211 6.38 -1.56 -1.02
N SER A 212 5.74 -2.36 -0.17
CA SER A 212 5.72 -3.81 -0.30
C SER A 212 4.34 -4.34 0.05
N ASP A 213 3.70 -4.97 -0.92
CA ASP A 213 2.40 -5.62 -0.78
C ASP A 213 2.57 -7.12 -0.97
N LYS A 214 1.87 -7.92 -0.16
CA LYS A 214 1.90 -9.38 -0.22
C LYS A 214 0.49 -9.92 -0.10
N LEU A 215 0.09 -10.73 -1.06
CA LEU A 215 -1.18 -11.45 -1.07
C LEU A 215 -0.92 -12.95 -1.04
N GLY A 216 -1.45 -13.63 -0.03
CA GLY A 216 -1.50 -15.08 0.08
C GLY A 216 -2.94 -15.58 0.00
N ILE A 217 -3.17 -16.62 -0.79
CA ILE A 217 -4.47 -17.30 -0.91
C ILE A 217 -4.23 -18.78 -0.64
N ALA A 218 -4.84 -19.32 0.41
CA ALA A 218 -4.78 -20.73 0.76
C ALA A 218 -6.17 -21.35 0.71
N THR A 219 -6.32 -22.46 0.01
CA THR A 219 -7.57 -23.21 -0.12
C THR A 219 -7.34 -24.65 0.31
N THR A 220 -8.20 -25.16 1.16
CA THR A 220 -8.27 -26.57 1.50
C THR A 220 -9.58 -27.13 0.96
N ALA A 221 -9.54 -28.29 0.28
CA ALA A 221 -10.71 -28.97 -0.22
C ALA A 221 -10.58 -30.47 0.02
N THR A 222 -11.46 -31.06 0.84
CA THR A 222 -11.48 -32.47 1.17
C THR A 222 -12.67 -33.15 0.50
N VAL A 223 -12.41 -34.22 -0.26
CA VAL A 223 -13.42 -34.98 -1.00
C VAL A 223 -14.34 -35.72 -0.04
N THR A 224 -15.64 -35.50 -0.20
CA THR A 224 -16.70 -36.19 0.58
C THR A 224 -17.57 -37.09 -0.30
N LEU A 225 -17.46 -37.01 -1.63
CA LEU A 225 -18.23 -37.80 -2.57
C LEU A 225 -17.76 -39.26 -2.62
N VAL A 226 -18.65 -40.18 -2.37
CA VAL A 226 -18.40 -41.61 -2.53
C VAL A 226 -18.54 -42.03 -4.00
N GLY A 227 -17.54 -42.74 -4.54
CA GLY A 227 -17.61 -43.28 -5.91
C GLY A 227 -17.23 -42.29 -7.01
N GLY A 228 -16.71 -41.13 -6.68
CA GLY A 228 -16.36 -40.08 -7.65
C GLY A 228 -14.98 -40.21 -8.33
N GLY A 229 -14.34 -41.36 -8.30
CA GLY A 229 -13.02 -41.60 -8.90
C GLY A 229 -11.83 -41.09 -8.08
N VAL A 230 -12.06 -40.21 -7.10
CA VAL A 230 -11.07 -39.75 -6.12
C VAL A 230 -11.48 -40.32 -4.74
N PRO A 231 -10.56 -40.94 -3.99
CA PRO A 231 -10.90 -41.51 -2.67
C PRO A 231 -11.47 -40.44 -1.71
N VAL A 232 -12.51 -40.81 -0.96
CA VAL A 232 -13.06 -40.00 0.13
C VAL A 232 -11.96 -39.69 1.14
N GLY A 233 -11.91 -38.46 1.65
CA GLY A 233 -10.86 -38.00 2.56
C GLY A 233 -9.60 -37.49 1.85
N THR A 234 -9.52 -37.61 0.50
CA THR A 234 -8.44 -36.96 -0.23
C THR A 234 -8.56 -35.45 -0.05
N THR A 235 -7.48 -34.81 0.38
CA THR A 235 -7.42 -33.38 0.64
C THR A 235 -6.46 -32.70 -0.34
N PHE A 236 -6.92 -31.62 -0.94
CA PHE A 236 -6.14 -30.73 -1.77
C PHE A 236 -5.90 -29.41 -1.02
N ASN A 237 -4.63 -29.09 -0.77
CA ASN A 237 -4.21 -27.79 -0.26
C ASN A 237 -3.59 -27.01 -1.40
N VAL A 238 -4.29 -25.96 -1.85
CA VAL A 238 -3.88 -25.11 -2.97
C VAL A 238 -3.46 -23.77 -2.43
N SER A 239 -2.27 -23.30 -2.80
CA SER A 239 -1.71 -22.03 -2.36
C SER A 239 -1.28 -21.20 -3.56
N ASP A 240 -1.67 -19.92 -3.55
CA ASP A 240 -1.17 -18.87 -4.47
C ASP A 240 -0.57 -17.74 -3.65
N SER A 241 0.58 -17.22 -4.06
CA SER A 241 1.27 -16.10 -3.42
C SER A 241 1.73 -15.09 -4.45
N PHE A 242 1.39 -13.82 -4.22
CA PHE A 242 1.75 -12.69 -5.05
C PHE A 242 2.42 -11.63 -4.17
N ASN A 243 3.68 -11.30 -4.48
CA ASN A 243 4.42 -10.27 -3.78
C ASN A 243 4.79 -9.16 -4.77
N ALA A 244 4.54 -7.92 -4.40
CA ALA A 244 4.88 -6.73 -5.18
C ALA A 244 5.73 -5.80 -4.32
N THR A 245 6.91 -5.43 -4.80
CA THR A 245 7.80 -4.49 -4.12
C THR A 245 8.18 -3.38 -5.07
N SER A 246 8.17 -2.15 -4.58
CA SER A 246 8.62 -0.97 -5.32
C SER A 246 9.60 -0.19 -4.45
N ASN A 247 10.80 0.05 -4.97
CA ASN A 247 11.83 0.88 -4.36
C ASN A 247 12.09 2.08 -5.26
N PHE A 248 11.82 3.29 -4.77
CA PHE A 248 12.12 4.53 -5.47
C PHE A 248 13.43 5.12 -4.99
N HIS A 249 14.25 5.53 -5.91
CA HIS A 249 15.49 6.27 -5.69
C HIS A 249 15.51 7.49 -6.62
N GLY A 250 15.65 8.70 -6.06
CA GLY A 250 15.56 9.89 -6.89
C GLY A 250 16.18 11.15 -6.29
N LEU A 251 16.42 12.13 -7.18
CA LEU A 251 16.75 13.49 -6.82
C LEU A 251 15.47 14.17 -6.30
N ASP A 252 15.51 14.74 -5.11
CA ASP A 252 14.42 15.49 -4.48
C ASP A 252 14.70 16.98 -4.55
N LEU A 253 13.80 17.74 -5.17
CA LEU A 253 13.86 19.18 -5.34
C LEU A 253 12.65 19.79 -4.67
N GLY A 254 12.84 20.91 -3.97
CA GLY A 254 11.72 21.53 -3.29
C GLY A 254 11.94 22.98 -2.89
N ILE A 255 10.85 23.56 -2.42
CA ILE A 255 10.80 24.88 -1.82
C ILE A 255 10.02 24.82 -0.51
N ILE A 256 10.44 25.61 0.45
CA ILE A 256 9.77 25.81 1.74
C ILE A 256 9.48 27.31 1.89
N GLY A 257 8.28 27.64 2.34
CA GLY A 257 7.92 28.94 2.84
C GLY A 257 7.53 28.85 4.32
N GLU A 258 8.10 29.71 5.13
CA GLU A 258 7.82 29.84 6.56
C GLU A 258 7.36 31.26 6.85
N PHE A 259 6.18 31.41 7.46
CA PHE A 259 5.63 32.66 7.91
C PHE A 259 5.43 32.63 9.41
N THR A 260 6.01 33.60 10.12
CA THR A 260 5.93 33.68 11.59
C THR A 260 5.25 34.97 12.03
N GLN A 261 4.17 34.85 12.82
CA GLN A 261 3.48 35.99 13.41
C GLN A 261 3.24 35.76 14.90
N GLY A 262 4.00 36.46 15.73
CA GLY A 262 3.98 36.22 17.18
C GLY A 262 4.39 34.77 17.50
N PRO A 263 3.56 34.01 18.26
CA PRO A 263 3.87 32.62 18.57
C PRO A 263 3.46 31.65 17.44
N TRP A 264 2.80 32.12 16.37
CA TRP A 264 2.30 31.29 15.30
C TRP A 264 3.32 31.13 14.17
N LEU A 265 3.39 29.92 13.62
CA LEU A 265 4.14 29.54 12.43
C LEU A 265 3.19 28.94 11.42
N LEU A 266 3.28 29.38 10.18
CA LEU A 266 2.73 28.68 9.02
C LEU A 266 3.92 28.19 8.16
N GLU A 267 4.02 26.90 7.95
CA GLU A 267 5.00 26.28 7.07
C GLU A 267 4.29 25.59 5.92
N TRP A 268 4.74 25.83 4.70
CA TRP A 268 4.34 25.05 3.55
C TRP A 268 5.57 24.53 2.82
N ARG A 269 5.45 23.35 2.27
CA ARG A 269 6.49 22.68 1.48
C ARG A 269 5.89 22.19 0.18
N ALA A 270 6.61 22.39 -0.93
CA ALA A 270 6.32 21.76 -2.20
C ALA A 270 7.59 21.09 -2.70
N LYS A 271 7.55 19.78 -2.92
CA LYS A 271 8.69 18.98 -3.37
C LYS A 271 8.31 18.15 -4.58
N VAL A 272 9.28 17.83 -5.41
CA VAL A 272 9.16 16.84 -6.48
C VAL A 272 10.43 16.01 -6.54
N ALA A 273 10.27 14.71 -6.37
CA ALA A 273 11.38 13.80 -6.58
C ALA A 273 11.30 13.17 -7.97
N LEU A 274 12.42 13.17 -8.68
CA LEU A 274 12.58 12.61 -10.03
C LEU A 274 13.59 11.47 -9.95
N GLY A 275 13.21 10.27 -10.39
CA GLY A 275 14.09 9.13 -10.23
C GLY A 275 13.60 7.85 -10.88
N ALA A 276 14.03 6.73 -10.35
CA ALA A 276 13.68 5.41 -10.85
C ALA A 276 12.97 4.57 -9.77
N ASN A 277 11.92 3.88 -10.19
CA ASN A 277 11.34 2.76 -9.46
C ASN A 277 12.03 1.47 -9.87
N PHE A 278 12.51 0.72 -8.90
CA PHE A 278 12.91 -0.67 -9.04
C PHE A 278 11.74 -1.52 -8.54
N ASN A 279 10.95 -2.01 -9.49
CA ASN A 279 9.76 -2.82 -9.21
C ASN A 279 10.13 -4.30 -9.31
N GLU A 280 9.75 -5.06 -8.29
CA GLU A 280 9.91 -6.50 -8.22
C GLU A 280 8.55 -7.15 -8.01
N ALA A 281 8.31 -8.24 -8.69
CA ALA A 281 7.14 -9.08 -8.53
C ALA A 281 7.56 -10.53 -8.38
N GLN A 282 7.01 -11.22 -7.39
CA GLN A 282 7.23 -12.64 -7.18
C GLN A 282 5.88 -13.36 -7.12
N ILE A 283 5.73 -14.40 -7.94
CA ILE A 283 4.51 -15.21 -8.04
C ILE A 283 4.89 -16.66 -7.80
N ASN A 284 4.24 -17.29 -6.81
CA ASN A 284 4.45 -18.69 -6.48
C ASN A 284 3.11 -19.39 -6.24
N GLY A 285 3.01 -20.64 -6.67
CA GLY A 285 1.86 -21.49 -6.42
C GLY A 285 2.29 -22.91 -6.06
N SER A 286 1.48 -23.57 -5.27
CA SER A 286 1.67 -25.01 -4.96
C SER A 286 0.33 -25.69 -4.72
N THR A 287 0.26 -26.97 -5.07
CA THR A 287 -0.85 -27.87 -4.76
C THR A 287 -0.31 -29.10 -4.05
N THR A 288 -0.72 -29.30 -2.81
CA THR A 288 -0.40 -30.51 -2.03
C THR A 288 -1.61 -31.41 -1.95
N THR A 289 -1.48 -32.63 -2.45
CA THR A 289 -2.51 -33.66 -2.38
C THR A 289 -2.16 -34.67 -1.27
N ILE A 290 -3.10 -34.91 -0.38
CA ILE A 290 -3.00 -35.91 0.70
C ILE A 290 -4.08 -36.96 0.46
N SER A 291 -3.68 -38.23 0.22
CA SER A 291 -4.61 -39.33 -0.06
C SER A 291 -4.06 -40.65 0.48
N GLY A 292 -4.84 -41.39 1.25
CA GLY A 292 -4.45 -42.68 1.78
C GLY A 292 -3.16 -42.68 2.63
N GLY A 293 -2.85 -41.58 3.30
CA GLY A 293 -1.60 -41.38 4.06
C GLY A 293 -0.39 -40.96 3.23
N ALA A 294 -0.51 -40.92 1.91
CA ALA A 294 0.54 -40.39 1.01
C ALA A 294 0.34 -38.89 0.79
N THR A 295 1.45 -38.15 0.69
CA THR A 295 1.46 -36.72 0.42
C THR A 295 2.32 -36.44 -0.81
N ALA A 296 1.78 -35.67 -1.76
CA ALA A 296 2.49 -35.22 -2.95
C ALA A 296 2.29 -33.71 -3.11
N THR A 297 3.38 -32.96 -3.33
CA THR A 297 3.33 -31.53 -3.59
C THR A 297 3.86 -31.24 -5.00
N LEU A 298 3.07 -30.52 -5.77
CA LEU A 298 3.38 -30.08 -7.13
C LEU A 298 3.42 -28.56 -7.19
N PRO A 299 4.27 -27.96 -8.05
CA PRO A 299 4.24 -26.53 -8.32
C PRO A 299 2.96 -26.17 -9.06
N GLY A 300 2.40 -25.01 -8.73
CA GLY A 300 1.15 -24.49 -9.28
C GLY A 300 0.00 -24.52 -8.29
N GLY A 301 -0.68 -23.38 -8.16
CA GLY A 301 -1.91 -23.19 -7.42
C GLY A 301 -3.12 -23.15 -8.36
N LEU A 302 -4.01 -22.17 -8.19
CA LEU A 302 -5.09 -21.86 -9.12
C LEU A 302 -4.74 -20.69 -10.04
N LEU A 303 -4.22 -19.58 -9.48
CA LEU A 303 -3.91 -18.34 -10.20
C LEU A 303 -2.39 -18.14 -10.38
N ALA A 304 -1.57 -18.90 -9.66
CA ALA A 304 -0.12 -18.93 -9.78
C ALA A 304 0.31 -20.29 -10.33
N LEU A 305 0.45 -20.36 -11.65
CA LEU A 305 0.77 -21.59 -12.39
C LEU A 305 2.15 -21.48 -13.07
N SER A 306 2.64 -22.56 -13.66
CA SER A 306 3.93 -22.58 -14.37
C SER A 306 4.06 -21.51 -15.45
N SER A 307 2.95 -21.01 -15.98
CA SER A 307 2.91 -19.99 -17.02
C SER A 307 3.18 -18.56 -16.52
N ASN A 308 3.00 -18.29 -15.23
CA ASN A 308 3.22 -16.97 -14.60
C ASN A 308 4.03 -17.02 -13.29
N ALA A 309 4.36 -18.18 -12.78
CA ALA A 309 5.21 -18.30 -11.60
C ALA A 309 6.64 -17.86 -11.90
N GLY A 310 7.26 -17.15 -10.95
CA GLY A 310 8.63 -16.67 -11.08
C GLY A 310 8.88 -15.36 -10.39
N SER A 311 10.08 -14.84 -10.59
CA SER A 311 10.51 -13.52 -10.11
C SER A 311 10.76 -12.61 -11.30
N TYR A 312 10.19 -11.43 -11.26
CA TYR A 312 10.22 -10.44 -12.33
C TYR A 312 10.69 -9.11 -11.79
N SER A 313 11.52 -8.42 -12.55
CA SER A 313 12.00 -7.09 -12.19
C SER A 313 11.84 -6.11 -13.35
N GLN A 314 11.56 -4.84 -13.02
CA GLN A 314 11.47 -3.79 -13.99
C GLN A 314 11.90 -2.46 -13.37
N THR A 315 12.77 -1.73 -14.05
CA THR A 315 13.12 -0.35 -13.70
C THR A 315 12.34 0.62 -14.58
N ARG A 316 11.70 1.62 -13.94
CA ARG A 316 10.93 2.67 -14.63
C ARG A 316 11.23 4.04 -14.05
N PHE A 317 11.25 5.05 -14.91
CA PHE A 317 11.23 6.43 -14.44
C PHE A 317 9.95 6.73 -13.65
N ALA A 318 10.12 7.40 -12.54
CA ALA A 318 9.01 7.79 -11.67
C ALA A 318 9.17 9.21 -11.16
N VAL A 319 8.03 9.82 -10.83
CA VAL A 319 7.91 11.17 -10.28
C VAL A 319 7.13 11.09 -8.98
N VAL A 320 7.63 11.80 -7.95
CA VAL A 320 7.00 11.85 -6.63
C VAL A 320 6.81 13.30 -6.21
N PRO A 321 5.72 13.96 -6.61
CA PRO A 321 5.33 15.24 -6.04
C PRO A 321 4.82 15.08 -4.61
N GLU A 322 5.14 16.08 -3.77
CA GLU A 322 4.70 16.19 -2.38
C GLU A 322 4.33 17.63 -2.08
N ILE A 323 3.23 17.82 -1.37
CA ILE A 323 2.80 19.12 -0.82
C ILE A 323 2.48 18.90 0.65
N ALA A 324 3.03 19.76 1.50
CA ALA A 324 2.75 19.79 2.93
C ALA A 324 2.36 21.20 3.37
N LEU A 325 1.44 21.27 4.32
CA LEU A 325 1.03 22.51 4.97
C LEU A 325 0.94 22.25 6.49
N LYS A 326 1.67 23.02 7.28
CA LYS A 326 1.68 22.91 8.75
C LYS A 326 1.42 24.25 9.42
N VAL A 327 0.65 24.21 10.49
CA VAL A 327 0.45 25.34 11.41
C VAL A 327 1.06 24.95 12.75
N GLY A 328 1.88 25.84 13.29
CA GLY A 328 2.57 25.65 14.54
C GLY A 328 2.27 26.75 15.56
N TYR A 329 2.36 26.41 16.83
CA TYR A 329 2.27 27.35 17.94
C TYR A 329 3.46 27.15 18.89
N GLN A 330 4.22 28.22 19.11
CA GLN A 330 5.34 28.22 20.06
C GLN A 330 4.84 28.52 21.47
N PHE A 331 4.83 27.51 22.34
CA PHE A 331 4.34 27.63 23.71
C PHE A 331 5.45 27.89 24.74
N ALA A 332 6.71 27.61 24.37
CA ALA A 332 7.89 27.90 25.18
C ALA A 332 9.11 28.13 24.27
N PRO A 333 10.20 28.77 24.78
CA PRO A 333 11.43 28.93 24.01
C PRO A 333 11.96 27.57 23.52
N GLY A 334 12.12 27.42 22.21
CA GLY A 334 12.58 26.18 21.56
C GLY A 334 11.53 25.07 21.43
N TRP A 335 10.30 25.27 21.93
CA TRP A 335 9.24 24.26 21.87
C TRP A 335 8.04 24.71 21.04
N ARG A 336 7.65 23.90 20.08
CA ARG A 336 6.49 24.12 19.23
C ARG A 336 5.60 22.89 19.19
N ILE A 337 4.33 23.11 19.09
CA ILE A 337 3.32 22.11 18.70
C ILE A 337 2.92 22.44 17.27
N MET A 338 2.80 21.45 16.43
CA MET A 338 2.45 21.63 15.02
C MET A 338 1.37 20.64 14.62
N GLY A 339 0.54 21.01 13.67
CA GLY A 339 -0.42 20.14 13.01
C GLY A 339 -0.52 20.50 11.54
N GLY A 340 -0.78 19.54 10.69
CA GLY A 340 -0.78 19.83 9.27
C GLY A 340 -1.31 18.70 8.39
N TYR A 341 -1.15 18.89 7.10
CA TYR A 341 -1.59 17.98 6.07
C TYR A 341 -0.45 17.76 5.06
N ASP A 342 -0.20 16.50 4.72
CA ASP A 342 0.74 16.09 3.70
C ASP A 342 0.02 15.31 2.59
N LEU A 343 0.39 15.58 1.35
CA LEU A 343 -0.02 14.82 0.17
C LEU A 343 1.23 14.36 -0.58
N ILE A 344 1.42 13.05 -0.64
CA ILE A 344 2.46 12.43 -1.46
C ILE A 344 1.79 11.66 -2.60
N TYR A 345 2.26 11.87 -3.81
CA TYR A 345 1.82 11.15 -4.98
C TYR A 345 3.00 10.43 -5.63
N TRP A 346 2.97 9.10 -5.67
CA TRP A 346 4.07 8.29 -6.21
C TRP A 346 3.62 7.53 -7.45
N THR A 347 4.27 7.79 -8.60
CA THR A 347 3.93 7.16 -9.88
C THR A 347 4.59 5.80 -10.04
N GLY A 348 3.89 4.85 -10.69
CA GLY A 348 4.47 3.59 -11.13
C GLY A 348 4.71 2.54 -10.04
N VAL A 349 4.05 2.67 -8.89
CA VAL A 349 4.07 1.66 -7.81
C VAL A 349 3.38 0.38 -8.28
N GLN A 350 4.02 -0.76 -8.05
CA GLN A 350 3.46 -2.08 -8.32
C GLN A 350 2.60 -2.56 -7.14
N ARG A 351 1.44 -3.16 -7.44
CA ARG A 351 0.51 -3.72 -6.46
C ARG A 351 0.22 -5.19 -6.75
N THR A 352 -0.18 -5.96 -5.73
CA THR A 352 -0.46 -7.40 -5.87
C THR A 352 -1.65 -7.66 -6.79
N GLY A 353 -2.73 -6.87 -6.71
CA GLY A 353 -3.89 -7.01 -7.58
C GLY A 353 -3.57 -6.88 -9.07
N ASN A 354 -2.52 -6.12 -9.41
CA ASN A 354 -2.05 -5.98 -10.79
C ASN A 354 -1.26 -7.19 -11.30
N LEU A 355 -0.84 -8.10 -10.41
CA LEU A 355 -0.10 -9.32 -10.77
C LEU A 355 -1.03 -10.48 -11.09
N ILE A 356 -2.32 -10.37 -10.73
CA ILE A 356 -3.29 -11.44 -10.85
C ILE A 356 -3.92 -11.42 -12.24
N ASP A 357 -3.70 -12.49 -13.01
CA ASP A 357 -4.48 -12.81 -14.19
C ASP A 357 -5.48 -13.90 -13.83
N THR A 358 -6.77 -13.58 -13.88
CA THR A 358 -7.86 -14.52 -13.58
C THR A 358 -8.22 -15.43 -14.75
N THR A 359 -7.56 -15.27 -15.90
CA THR A 359 -7.67 -16.18 -17.04
C THR A 359 -6.77 -17.38 -16.82
N VAL A 360 -7.32 -18.58 -16.75
CA VAL A 360 -6.63 -19.82 -16.41
C VAL A 360 -6.80 -20.82 -17.52
N ASN A 361 -5.71 -21.49 -17.89
CA ASN A 361 -5.77 -22.70 -18.71
C ASN A 361 -5.90 -23.93 -17.77
N PRO A 362 -7.05 -24.60 -17.69
CA PRO A 362 -7.25 -25.75 -16.81
C PRO A 362 -6.25 -26.89 -17.02
N ASN A 363 -5.65 -27.03 -18.20
CA ASN A 363 -4.63 -28.03 -18.47
C ASN A 363 -3.31 -27.79 -17.71
N LEU A 364 -3.11 -26.59 -17.17
CA LEU A 364 -1.92 -26.27 -16.33
C LEU A 364 -2.14 -26.48 -14.84
N LEU A 365 -3.39 -26.78 -14.42
CA LEU A 365 -3.72 -27.02 -13.01
C LEU A 365 -3.14 -28.36 -12.53
N PRO A 366 -2.42 -28.42 -11.39
CA PRO A 366 -1.99 -29.69 -10.82
C PRO A 366 -3.21 -30.59 -10.44
N PRO A 367 -3.12 -31.94 -10.62
CA PRO A 367 -1.95 -32.73 -11.01
C PRO A 367 -1.78 -32.90 -12.53
N SER A 368 -2.48 -32.11 -13.34
CA SER A 368 -2.38 -32.23 -14.79
C SER A 368 -0.94 -32.01 -15.26
N THR A 369 -0.47 -32.86 -16.15
CA THR A 369 0.75 -32.67 -16.92
C THR A 369 0.43 -32.13 -18.31
N GLY A 370 -0.78 -31.61 -18.49
CA GLY A 370 -1.37 -31.23 -19.75
C GLY A 370 -0.56 -30.22 -20.53
N LEU A 371 -0.06 -30.65 -21.66
CA LEU A 371 0.62 -29.82 -22.62
C LEU A 371 -0.43 -29.42 -23.67
N GLY A 372 -0.83 -28.14 -23.68
CA GLY A 372 -1.74 -27.64 -24.71
C GLY A 372 -2.58 -26.46 -24.24
N GLY A 373 -2.98 -25.63 -25.19
CA GLY A 373 -3.74 -24.42 -24.93
C GLY A 373 -2.89 -23.20 -24.62
N PRO A 374 -3.55 -22.08 -24.32
CA PRO A 374 -2.87 -20.79 -24.06
C PRO A 374 -2.07 -20.84 -22.75
N GLN A 375 -0.92 -20.14 -22.74
CA GLN A 375 -0.11 -19.99 -21.53
C GLN A 375 -0.78 -18.93 -20.62
N ARG A 376 -1.75 -19.40 -19.81
CA ARG A 376 -2.54 -18.60 -18.87
C ARG A 376 -2.64 -19.30 -17.52
N PRO A 377 -2.56 -18.53 -16.42
CA PRO A 377 -2.43 -17.07 -16.32
C PRO A 377 -1.09 -16.55 -16.84
N GLN A 378 -1.05 -15.27 -17.20
CA GLN A 378 0.16 -14.62 -17.73
C GLN A 378 0.59 -13.48 -16.82
N PHE A 379 1.88 -13.40 -16.54
CA PHE A 379 2.44 -12.23 -15.86
C PHE A 379 2.62 -11.06 -16.83
N GLN A 380 2.24 -9.86 -16.40
CA GLN A 380 2.53 -8.61 -17.09
C GLN A 380 2.75 -7.50 -16.07
N PHE A 381 3.85 -6.75 -16.20
CA PHE A 381 3.91 -5.45 -15.51
C PHE A 381 2.86 -4.52 -16.10
N ASN A 382 1.99 -3.99 -15.25
CA ASN A 382 0.85 -3.20 -15.69
C ASN A 382 1.29 -2.01 -16.54
N ARG A 383 0.81 -1.92 -17.77
CA ARG A 383 1.02 -0.78 -18.69
C ARG A 383 0.01 0.35 -18.44
N HIS A 384 -1.03 0.09 -17.64
CA HIS A 384 -2.05 1.10 -17.38
C HIS A 384 -1.49 2.25 -16.52
N ARG A 385 -1.69 3.47 -17.00
CA ARG A 385 -1.51 4.72 -16.26
C ARG A 385 -2.54 4.84 -15.12
N SER A 386 -2.61 3.86 -14.24
CA SER A 386 -3.34 4.02 -13.00
C SER A 386 -2.46 4.85 -12.06
N TRP A 387 -2.82 6.11 -11.93
CA TRP A 387 -2.17 7.05 -11.04
C TRP A 387 -2.46 6.67 -9.58
N PRO A 388 -1.54 6.10 -8.81
CA PRO A 388 -1.75 5.92 -7.38
C PRO A 388 -1.72 7.29 -6.70
N ARG A 389 -2.69 7.56 -5.85
CA ARG A 389 -2.68 8.74 -4.96
C ARG A 389 -2.37 8.24 -3.56
N VAL A 390 -1.41 8.85 -2.90
CA VAL A 390 -1.25 8.77 -1.45
C VAL A 390 -1.74 10.10 -0.91
N SER A 391 -2.82 10.09 -0.15
CA SER A 391 -3.32 11.27 0.56
C SER A 391 -3.00 11.10 2.03
N ALA A 392 -2.40 12.09 2.64
CA ALA A 392 -1.93 11.99 4.01
C ALA A 392 -2.35 13.21 4.82
N LEU A 393 -2.79 12.97 6.07
CA LEU A 393 -2.89 13.96 7.13
C LEU A 393 -1.74 13.71 8.11
N ALA A 394 -0.94 14.72 8.38
CA ALA A 394 0.12 14.70 9.39
C ALA A 394 -0.13 15.77 10.46
#